data_95baf27527d583cacfa71b1cf8e63f6f
#
_entry.id   95baf27527d583cacfa71b1cf8e63f6f
#
_cell.length_a   1.000
_cell.length_b   1.000
_cell.length_c   1.000
_cell.angle_alpha   90.00
_cell.angle_beta   90.00
_cell.angle_gamma   90.00
#
_symmetry.space_group_name_H-M   'P 1'
#
loop_
_entity.id
_entity.type
_entity.pdbx_description
1 polymer ?
#
loop_
_entity_poly.entity_id
_entity_poly.type
_entity_poly.pdbx_seq_one_letter_code
_entity_poly.pdbx_strand_id
1 'polypeptide(L)'
;MKASILSLLFIFIISGSSAQTETAVYKTIVDKFELNYNNDNYDSIFFMFDANMQNALPLEKTNEFLTGLKAQAGQITKRQFIKYANGTVAVYKTNFEQALFTLNISLDNISKINGLFIKPFVDETQPKLLRNTTKLILPFKDEWTVIWGGDTKELNYHVVSPAQKNAFDIVITDAKGNSYKTDGKTNEDYYAFGKELIAPCDGEVVLVVDGVKDNIPGQMNTFNVGGNTVIIKTANKEFLVLCHFKHQSIKVKEGQKIKQGELLGLCGNTGNSSEAHLHFHIQNIEDLNTATGVKCYFEKL
;
A
#
# COMPACT_ATOMS: atom_id res chain seq x y z
N MET A 1 -13.61 -60.77 -35.55
CA MET A 1 -13.90 -59.31 -35.30
C MET A 1 -12.69 -58.68 -34.69
N LYS A 2 -11.97 -57.84 -35.44
CA LYS A 2 -10.79 -57.09 -34.93
C LYS A 2 -11.26 -55.67 -34.56
N ALA A 3 -11.18 -55.32 -33.29
CA ALA A 3 -11.48 -53.98 -32.80
C ALA A 3 -10.23 -53.09 -32.99
N SER A 4 -10.36 -52.06 -33.82
CA SER A 4 -9.34 -51.03 -33.99
C SER A 4 -9.52 -49.97 -32.92
N ILE A 5 -8.54 -49.82 -32.05
CA ILE A 5 -8.47 -48.76 -31.05
C ILE A 5 -7.87 -47.50 -31.73
N LEU A 6 -8.70 -46.48 -31.89
CA LEU A 6 -8.30 -45.17 -32.41
C LEU A 6 -7.75 -44.34 -31.23
N SER A 7 -6.41 -44.20 -31.11
CA SER A 7 -5.80 -43.34 -30.11
C SER A 7 -5.88 -41.87 -30.56
N LEU A 8 -6.69 -41.08 -29.87
CA LEU A 8 -6.76 -39.63 -30.05
C LEU A 8 -5.58 -38.95 -29.33
N LEU A 9 -4.64 -38.47 -30.11
CA LEU A 9 -3.49 -37.70 -29.58
C LEU A 9 -3.95 -36.26 -29.30
N PHE A 10 -4.19 -35.92 -28.02
CA PHE A 10 -4.39 -34.52 -27.61
C PHE A 10 -3.06 -33.78 -27.63
N ILE A 11 -2.86 -32.92 -28.62
CA ILE A 11 -1.76 -31.96 -28.62
C ILE A 11 -2.14 -30.78 -27.72
N PHE A 12 -1.59 -30.72 -26.53
CA PHE A 12 -1.65 -29.53 -25.68
C PHE A 12 -0.77 -28.44 -26.30
N ILE A 13 -1.38 -27.47 -26.96
CA ILE A 13 -0.71 -26.24 -27.34
C ILE A 13 -0.53 -25.42 -26.06
N ILE A 14 0.66 -25.50 -25.45
CA ILE A 14 1.06 -24.58 -24.40
C ILE A 14 1.36 -23.24 -25.10
N SER A 15 0.40 -22.32 -25.06
CA SER A 15 0.62 -20.92 -25.44
C SER A 15 1.54 -20.29 -24.38
N GLY A 16 2.84 -20.42 -24.57
CA GLY A 16 3.83 -19.70 -23.78
C GLY A 16 3.65 -18.20 -24.03
N SER A 17 3.22 -17.47 -23.04
CA SER A 17 3.31 -16.01 -23.04
C SER A 17 4.80 -15.68 -23.07
N SER A 18 5.35 -15.33 -24.24
CA SER A 18 6.73 -14.85 -24.32
C SER A 18 6.78 -13.52 -23.58
N ALA A 19 7.64 -13.44 -22.56
CA ALA A 19 7.92 -12.18 -21.88
C ALA A 19 8.42 -11.18 -22.90
N GLN A 20 7.78 -10.00 -22.99
CA GLN A 20 8.22 -8.92 -23.88
C GLN A 20 9.60 -8.44 -23.41
N THR A 21 10.51 -8.19 -24.36
CA THR A 21 11.83 -7.66 -24.06
C THR A 21 11.86 -6.15 -24.31
N GLU A 22 12.45 -5.42 -23.38
CA GLU A 22 12.68 -3.98 -23.52
C GLU A 22 13.57 -3.71 -24.75
N THR A 23 13.16 -2.79 -25.62
CA THR A 23 13.98 -2.39 -26.77
C THR A 23 15.11 -1.46 -26.34
N ALA A 24 16.24 -1.51 -27.06
CA ALA A 24 17.42 -0.69 -26.76
C ALA A 24 17.11 0.81 -26.76
N VAL A 25 16.19 1.27 -27.63
CA VAL A 25 15.77 2.68 -27.70
C VAL A 25 15.07 3.11 -26.41
N TYR A 26 14.07 2.33 -25.95
CA TYR A 26 13.38 2.63 -24.69
C TYR A 26 14.35 2.61 -23.53
N LYS A 27 15.19 1.59 -23.43
CA LYS A 27 16.20 1.49 -22.38
C LYS A 27 17.07 2.75 -22.32
N THR A 28 17.60 3.20 -23.46
CA THR A 28 18.47 4.38 -23.54
C THR A 28 17.76 5.66 -23.09
N ILE A 29 16.52 5.87 -23.53
CA ILE A 29 15.75 7.08 -23.19
C ILE A 29 15.37 7.08 -21.72
N VAL A 30 14.94 5.92 -21.19
CA VAL A 30 14.49 5.85 -19.81
C VAL A 30 15.69 5.86 -18.82
N ASP A 31 16.85 5.33 -19.21
CA ASP A 31 18.11 5.50 -18.46
C ASP A 31 18.50 7.00 -18.36
N LYS A 32 18.34 7.77 -19.45
CA LYS A 32 18.56 9.23 -19.42
C LYS A 32 17.54 9.96 -18.58
N PHE A 33 16.27 9.55 -18.61
CA PHE A 33 15.24 10.10 -17.75
C PHE A 33 15.58 9.90 -16.27
N GLU A 34 15.93 8.68 -15.88
CA GLU A 34 16.31 8.32 -14.51
C GLU A 34 17.54 9.12 -14.04
N LEU A 35 18.59 9.20 -14.88
CA LEU A 35 19.79 9.96 -14.59
C LEU A 35 19.47 11.45 -14.35
N ASN A 36 18.70 12.06 -15.24
CA ASN A 36 18.33 13.47 -15.10
C ASN A 36 17.42 13.71 -13.90
N TYR A 37 16.46 12.82 -13.64
CA TYR A 37 15.58 12.90 -12.48
C TYR A 37 16.39 12.84 -11.17
N ASN A 38 17.30 11.87 -11.06
CA ASN A 38 18.10 11.69 -9.86
C ASN A 38 19.07 12.86 -9.58
N ASN A 39 19.51 13.55 -10.65
CA ASN A 39 20.39 14.73 -10.56
C ASN A 39 19.65 16.07 -10.58
N ASP A 40 18.32 16.09 -10.45
CA ASP A 40 17.48 17.29 -10.45
C ASP A 40 17.57 18.12 -11.75
N ASN A 41 18.00 17.49 -12.85
CA ASN A 41 18.15 18.10 -14.18
C ASN A 41 16.80 18.06 -14.96
N TYR A 42 15.76 18.67 -14.39
CA TYR A 42 14.41 18.57 -14.92
C TYR A 42 14.22 19.30 -16.26
N ASP A 43 14.97 20.37 -16.48
CA ASP A 43 15.00 21.03 -17.80
C ASP A 43 15.46 20.07 -18.88
N SER A 44 16.46 19.21 -18.60
CA SER A 44 16.91 18.19 -19.53
C SER A 44 15.82 17.15 -19.82
N ILE A 45 14.97 16.82 -18.83
CA ILE A 45 13.82 15.94 -19.03
C ILE A 45 12.79 16.61 -19.92
N PHE A 46 12.49 17.91 -19.70
CA PHE A 46 11.59 18.68 -20.57
C PHE A 46 12.04 18.64 -22.05
N PHE A 47 13.34 18.79 -22.32
CA PHE A 47 13.88 18.70 -23.68
C PHE A 47 13.89 17.28 -24.26
N MET A 48 13.62 16.24 -23.46
CA MET A 48 13.36 14.88 -23.96
C MET A 48 11.93 14.73 -24.50
N PHE A 49 11.00 15.62 -24.15
CA PHE A 49 9.61 15.57 -24.59
C PHE A 49 9.47 15.97 -26.06
N ASP A 50 8.46 15.44 -26.76
CA ASP A 50 8.03 15.95 -28.05
C ASP A 50 7.29 17.30 -27.91
N ALA A 51 7.00 17.95 -29.02
CA ALA A 51 6.34 19.26 -29.01
C ALA A 51 4.94 19.22 -28.36
N ASN A 52 4.18 18.15 -28.54
CA ASN A 52 2.86 18.01 -27.92
C ASN A 52 2.96 17.87 -26.40
N MET A 53 3.90 17.06 -25.94
CA MET A 53 4.13 16.88 -24.52
C MET A 53 4.67 18.17 -23.87
N GLN A 54 5.57 18.92 -24.54
CA GLN A 54 6.06 20.20 -24.07
C GLN A 54 4.94 21.26 -23.96
N ASN A 55 3.97 21.23 -24.87
CA ASN A 55 2.79 22.09 -24.79
C ASN A 55 1.84 21.66 -23.66
N ALA A 56 1.64 20.35 -23.47
CA ALA A 56 0.76 19.82 -22.43
C ALA A 56 1.35 19.98 -21.02
N LEU A 57 2.68 19.88 -20.89
CA LEU A 57 3.42 20.02 -19.65
C LEU A 57 4.58 21.00 -19.85
N PRO A 58 4.35 22.33 -19.80
CA PRO A 58 5.37 23.35 -19.98
C PRO A 58 6.52 23.23 -18.97
N LEU A 59 7.67 23.83 -19.27
CA LEU A 59 8.90 23.70 -18.50
C LEU A 59 8.69 23.95 -16.98
N GLU A 60 7.99 25.03 -16.63
CA GLU A 60 7.69 25.36 -15.24
C GLU A 60 6.88 24.24 -14.56
N LYS A 61 5.85 23.73 -15.23
CA LYS A 61 5.01 22.64 -14.72
C LYS A 61 5.75 21.30 -14.67
N THR A 62 6.68 21.06 -15.60
CA THR A 62 7.57 19.90 -15.54
C THR A 62 8.44 19.95 -14.29
N ASN A 63 9.03 21.10 -14.00
CA ASN A 63 9.88 21.33 -12.83
C ASN A 63 9.07 21.20 -11.52
N GLU A 64 7.89 21.81 -11.43
CA GLU A 64 6.98 21.65 -10.29
C GLU A 64 6.62 20.19 -10.04
N PHE A 65 6.21 19.47 -11.10
CA PHE A 65 5.80 18.08 -11.01
C PHE A 65 6.94 17.17 -10.53
N LEU A 66 8.13 17.28 -11.15
CA LEU A 66 9.27 16.41 -10.82
C LEU A 66 9.87 16.75 -9.45
N THR A 67 9.89 18.02 -9.06
CA THR A 67 10.28 18.45 -7.71
C THR A 67 9.31 17.88 -6.66
N GLY A 68 8.01 17.99 -6.91
CA GLY A 68 6.98 17.42 -6.03
C GLY A 68 7.09 15.91 -5.91
N LEU A 69 7.32 15.21 -7.03
CA LEU A 69 7.56 13.76 -7.02
C LEU A 69 8.82 13.40 -6.21
N LYS A 70 9.92 14.15 -6.40
CA LYS A 70 11.18 13.92 -5.68
C LYS A 70 11.01 14.13 -4.17
N ALA A 71 10.27 15.16 -3.77
CA ALA A 71 9.99 15.44 -2.36
C ALA A 71 9.14 14.34 -1.70
N GLN A 72 8.23 13.70 -2.44
CA GLN A 72 7.36 12.64 -1.93
C GLN A 72 8.00 11.25 -1.97
N ALA A 73 8.76 10.96 -3.01
CA ALA A 73 9.21 9.59 -3.30
C ALA A 73 10.74 9.41 -3.18
N GLY A 74 11.51 10.48 -3.21
CA GLY A 74 12.98 10.43 -3.25
C GLY A 74 13.53 10.10 -4.63
N GLN A 75 14.77 9.58 -4.67
CA GLN A 75 15.45 9.16 -5.89
C GLN A 75 14.92 7.82 -6.41
N ILE A 76 15.04 7.59 -7.71
CA ILE A 76 14.86 6.25 -8.30
C ILE A 76 16.07 5.40 -7.91
N THR A 77 15.82 4.26 -7.24
CA THR A 77 16.84 3.34 -6.77
C THR A 77 16.93 2.06 -7.61
N LYS A 78 15.82 1.68 -8.25
CA LYS A 78 15.75 0.49 -9.11
C LYS A 78 14.60 0.61 -10.08
N ARG A 79 14.80 0.18 -11.31
CA ARG A 79 13.78 0.09 -12.33
C ARG A 79 13.81 -1.29 -13.00
N GLN A 80 12.63 -1.83 -13.27
CA GLN A 80 12.45 -3.09 -13.96
C GLN A 80 11.38 -2.95 -15.05
N PHE A 81 11.75 -3.22 -16.30
CA PHE A 81 10.79 -3.31 -17.40
C PHE A 81 9.82 -4.47 -17.16
N ILE A 82 8.52 -4.23 -17.38
CA ILE A 82 7.47 -5.24 -17.22
C ILE A 82 6.92 -5.66 -18.59
N LYS A 83 6.42 -4.70 -19.37
CA LYS A 83 5.73 -4.94 -20.64
C LYS A 83 5.60 -3.67 -21.48
N TYR A 84 5.18 -3.83 -22.71
CA TYR A 84 4.56 -2.75 -23.47
C TYR A 84 3.03 -2.82 -23.35
N ALA A 85 2.40 -1.76 -22.85
CA ALA A 85 0.96 -1.60 -22.89
C ALA A 85 0.56 -0.95 -24.22
N ASN A 86 -0.55 -1.40 -24.84
CA ASN A 86 -1.04 -0.92 -26.14
C ASN A 86 0.04 -0.87 -27.25
N GLY A 87 1.06 -1.72 -27.15
CA GLY A 87 2.13 -1.86 -28.13
C GLY A 87 3.25 -0.81 -28.07
N THR A 88 3.03 0.35 -27.47
CA THR A 88 3.98 1.48 -27.49
C THR A 88 4.33 2.09 -26.13
N VAL A 89 3.56 1.82 -25.09
CA VAL A 89 3.82 2.37 -23.76
C VAL A 89 4.67 1.39 -22.98
N ALA A 90 5.94 1.69 -22.75
CA ALA A 90 6.80 0.90 -21.87
C ALA A 90 6.41 1.13 -20.42
N VAL A 91 6.18 0.05 -19.70
CA VAL A 91 5.73 0.01 -18.30
C VAL A 91 6.86 -0.53 -17.43
N TYR A 92 7.25 0.25 -16.42
CA TYR A 92 8.31 -0.11 -15.50
C TYR A 92 7.80 -0.15 -14.06
N LYS A 93 8.15 -1.21 -13.33
CA LYS A 93 8.13 -1.22 -11.87
C LYS A 93 9.34 -0.43 -11.39
N THR A 94 9.09 0.69 -10.70
CA THR A 94 10.14 1.65 -10.34
C THR A 94 10.15 1.85 -8.83
N ASN A 95 11.21 1.41 -8.19
CA ASN A 95 11.47 1.65 -6.78
C ASN A 95 12.09 3.04 -6.64
N PHE A 96 11.46 3.87 -5.85
CA PHE A 96 12.02 5.10 -5.29
C PHE A 96 12.49 4.83 -3.86
N GLU A 97 13.18 5.78 -3.24
CA GLU A 97 13.64 5.63 -1.85
C GLU A 97 12.47 5.42 -0.86
N GLN A 98 11.33 6.08 -1.11
CA GLN A 98 10.18 6.10 -0.19
C GLN A 98 8.89 5.55 -0.80
N ALA A 99 8.91 5.09 -2.08
CA ALA A 99 7.71 4.67 -2.77
C ALA A 99 7.98 3.63 -3.87
N LEU A 100 6.95 2.87 -4.22
CA LEU A 100 6.95 1.97 -5.36
C LEU A 100 5.90 2.42 -6.38
N PHE A 101 6.35 2.84 -7.57
CA PHE A 101 5.50 3.35 -8.63
C PHE A 101 5.60 2.52 -9.91
N THR A 102 4.58 2.66 -10.75
CA THR A 102 4.65 2.32 -12.17
C THR A 102 5.03 3.58 -12.93
N LEU A 103 6.19 3.54 -13.61
CA LEU A 103 6.59 4.56 -14.58
C LEU A 103 6.17 4.08 -15.97
N ASN A 104 5.33 4.85 -16.64
CA ASN A 104 4.86 4.56 -17.99
C ASN A 104 5.42 5.63 -18.94
N ILE A 105 6.15 5.22 -19.97
CA ILE A 105 6.74 6.10 -20.96
C ILE A 105 6.41 5.60 -22.36
N SER A 106 5.95 6.49 -23.23
CA SER A 106 5.84 6.23 -24.66
C SER A 106 6.74 7.18 -25.45
N LEU A 107 7.20 6.71 -26.61
CA LEU A 107 8.07 7.45 -27.49
C LEU A 107 7.41 7.66 -28.85
N ASP A 108 7.71 8.78 -29.48
CA ASP A 108 7.39 9.03 -30.88
C ASP A 108 8.39 8.34 -31.83
N ASN A 109 8.23 8.54 -33.14
CA ASN A 109 9.04 7.93 -34.19
C ASN A 109 10.49 8.46 -34.26
N ILE A 110 10.81 9.57 -33.58
CA ILE A 110 12.15 10.16 -33.45
C ILE A 110 12.72 10.01 -32.04
N SER A 111 12.13 9.12 -31.22
CA SER A 111 12.54 8.78 -29.86
C SER A 111 12.41 9.91 -28.84
N LYS A 112 11.47 10.85 -29.07
CA LYS A 112 11.05 11.83 -28.06
C LYS A 112 9.94 11.22 -27.19
N ILE A 113 9.91 11.59 -25.91
CA ILE A 113 8.85 11.18 -24.99
C ILE A 113 7.57 11.92 -25.36
N ASN A 114 6.56 11.18 -25.80
CA ASN A 114 5.23 11.70 -26.13
C ASN A 114 4.16 11.31 -25.11
N GLY A 115 4.55 10.62 -24.05
CA GLY A 115 3.69 10.30 -22.90
C GLY A 115 4.50 9.90 -21.69
N LEU A 116 4.16 10.48 -20.56
CA LEU A 116 4.74 10.20 -19.24
C LEU A 116 3.61 10.10 -18.21
N PHE A 117 3.53 8.97 -17.51
CA PHE A 117 2.55 8.77 -16.45
C PHE A 117 3.13 7.94 -15.30
N ILE A 118 3.06 8.48 -14.09
CA ILE A 118 3.56 7.84 -12.87
C ILE A 118 2.37 7.63 -11.91
N LYS A 119 2.21 6.41 -11.43
CA LYS A 119 1.14 6.03 -10.50
C LYS A 119 1.64 4.98 -9.51
N PRO A 120 1.01 4.80 -8.36
CA PRO A 120 1.31 3.70 -7.45
C PRO A 120 1.34 2.36 -8.20
N PHE A 121 2.35 1.54 -7.90
CA PHE A 121 2.47 0.21 -8.52
C PHE A 121 1.38 -0.71 -7.96
N VAL A 122 0.67 -1.38 -8.85
CA VAL A 122 -0.27 -2.45 -8.52
C VAL A 122 0.18 -3.70 -9.26
N ASP A 123 0.45 -4.76 -8.54
CA ASP A 123 0.80 -6.04 -9.14
C ASP A 123 -0.47 -6.79 -9.55
N GLU A 124 -0.78 -6.78 -10.84
CA GLU A 124 -1.98 -7.41 -11.41
C GLU A 124 -1.96 -8.95 -11.30
N THR A 125 -0.80 -9.55 -10.96
CA THR A 125 -0.66 -11.00 -10.76
C THR A 125 -1.06 -11.44 -9.36
N GLN A 126 -1.22 -10.48 -8.43
CA GLN A 126 -1.60 -10.76 -7.05
C GLN A 126 -3.04 -11.25 -6.93
N PRO A 127 -3.36 -12.00 -5.85
CA PRO A 127 -4.73 -12.43 -5.58
C PRO A 127 -5.69 -11.24 -5.54
N LYS A 128 -6.76 -11.30 -6.31
CA LYS A 128 -7.83 -10.29 -6.32
C LYS A 128 -8.89 -10.66 -5.28
N LEU A 129 -8.75 -10.15 -4.08
CA LEU A 129 -9.71 -10.33 -3.00
C LEU A 129 -10.63 -9.09 -2.94
N LEU A 130 -11.91 -9.26 -3.27
CA LEU A 130 -12.89 -8.18 -3.21
C LEU A 130 -13.30 -7.87 -1.78
N ARG A 131 -13.40 -8.90 -0.93
CA ARG A 131 -13.74 -8.81 0.49
C ARG A 131 -13.13 -9.99 1.25
N ASN A 132 -13.08 -9.89 2.58
CA ASN A 132 -12.67 -11.01 3.40
C ASN A 132 -13.68 -12.18 3.29
N THR A 133 -13.15 -13.38 3.39
CA THR A 133 -13.89 -14.64 3.53
C THR A 133 -13.76 -15.26 4.91
N THR A 134 -12.69 -14.88 5.62
CA THR A 134 -12.50 -15.22 7.04
C THR A 134 -13.53 -14.46 7.88
N LYS A 135 -14.20 -15.17 8.78
CA LYS A 135 -15.10 -14.57 9.76
C LYS A 135 -14.31 -13.82 10.79
N LEU A 136 -14.66 -12.56 11.02
CA LEU A 136 -13.94 -11.66 11.91
C LEU A 136 -14.86 -11.12 12.99
N ILE A 137 -14.41 -11.14 14.24
CA ILE A 137 -14.95 -10.30 15.30
C ILE A 137 -14.25 -8.94 15.29
N LEU A 138 -14.81 -7.95 15.98
CA LEU A 138 -14.13 -6.69 16.20
C LEU A 138 -12.82 -6.92 16.98
N PRO A 139 -11.72 -6.22 16.62
CA PRO A 139 -10.40 -6.43 17.23
C PRO A 139 -10.25 -5.78 18.60
N PHE A 140 -11.35 -5.51 19.28
CA PHE A 140 -11.44 -4.89 20.61
C PHE A 140 -12.71 -5.35 21.33
N LYS A 141 -12.73 -5.10 22.62
CA LYS A 141 -13.93 -5.14 23.45
C LYS A 141 -14.47 -3.73 23.60
N ASP A 142 -15.64 -3.56 24.17
CA ASP A 142 -16.33 -2.29 24.36
C ASP A 142 -16.79 -1.62 23.06
N GLU A 143 -17.35 -0.43 23.18
CA GLU A 143 -17.85 0.37 22.06
C GLU A 143 -16.77 1.32 21.55
N TRP A 144 -16.52 1.30 20.25
CA TRP A 144 -15.58 2.19 19.58
C TRP A 144 -16.26 2.89 18.40
N THR A 145 -15.76 4.05 18.05
CA THR A 145 -16.28 4.90 16.97
C THR A 145 -15.35 4.88 15.77
N VAL A 146 -15.87 4.57 14.59
CA VAL A 146 -15.13 4.70 13.33
C VAL A 146 -15.10 6.18 12.94
N ILE A 147 -13.91 6.77 12.89
CA ILE A 147 -13.70 8.16 12.42
C ILE A 147 -13.35 8.23 10.94
N TRP A 148 -12.63 7.23 10.43
CA TRP A 148 -12.37 7.06 9.01
C TRP A 148 -12.69 5.63 8.59
N GLY A 149 -13.48 5.49 7.51
CA GLY A 149 -13.89 4.20 6.96
C GLY A 149 -14.90 4.42 5.85
N GLY A 150 -14.89 3.56 4.84
CA GLY A 150 -15.76 3.69 3.67
C GLY A 150 -15.01 3.72 2.36
N ASP A 151 -15.74 3.95 1.26
CA ASP A 151 -15.25 3.77 -0.11
C ASP A 151 -14.96 5.10 -0.83
N THR A 152 -15.26 6.24 -0.23
CA THR A 152 -15.04 7.57 -0.84
C THR A 152 -14.00 8.38 -0.07
N LYS A 153 -13.38 9.34 -0.72
CA LYS A 153 -12.33 10.19 -0.11
C LYS A 153 -12.86 11.03 1.06
N GLU A 154 -14.13 11.42 1.01
CA GLU A 154 -14.78 12.20 2.06
C GLU A 154 -14.98 11.39 3.34
N LEU A 155 -15.23 10.08 3.20
CA LEU A 155 -15.44 9.17 4.33
C LEU A 155 -14.14 8.49 4.78
N ASN A 156 -13.14 8.42 3.89
CA ASN A 156 -11.93 7.66 4.14
C ASN A 156 -10.76 8.18 3.31
N TYR A 157 -9.88 8.97 3.92
CA TYR A 157 -8.71 9.50 3.21
C TYR A 157 -7.74 8.38 2.73
N HIS A 158 -7.80 7.17 3.31
CA HIS A 158 -6.96 6.03 2.94
C HIS A 158 -7.23 5.51 1.51
N VAL A 159 -8.34 5.87 0.88
CA VAL A 159 -8.69 5.40 -0.47
C VAL A 159 -7.65 5.76 -1.54
N VAL A 160 -6.78 6.74 -1.25
CA VAL A 160 -5.67 7.12 -2.14
C VAL A 160 -4.49 6.13 -2.10
N SER A 161 -4.41 5.31 -1.03
CA SER A 161 -3.38 4.27 -0.86
C SER A 161 -3.92 2.91 -1.29
N PRO A 162 -3.33 2.24 -2.30
CA PRO A 162 -3.81 0.93 -2.75
C PRO A 162 -3.95 -0.11 -1.64
N ALA A 163 -2.97 -0.22 -0.73
CA ALA A 163 -2.99 -1.18 0.37
C ALA A 163 -4.04 -0.85 1.43
N GLN A 164 -4.26 0.43 1.70
CA GLN A 164 -5.10 0.91 2.80
C GLN A 164 -6.49 1.39 2.35
N LYS A 165 -6.84 1.28 1.07
CA LYS A 165 -8.06 1.90 0.51
C LYS A 165 -9.37 1.54 1.22
N ASN A 166 -9.40 0.47 2.00
CA ASN A 166 -10.56 0.02 2.78
C ASN A 166 -10.24 -0.02 4.29
N ALA A 167 -9.27 0.78 4.74
CA ALA A 167 -8.90 0.84 6.15
C ALA A 167 -9.94 1.55 7.01
N PHE A 168 -9.85 1.29 8.30
CA PHE A 168 -10.60 1.97 9.35
C PHE A 168 -9.63 2.60 10.33
N ASP A 169 -9.88 3.86 10.73
CA ASP A 169 -9.33 4.44 11.94
C ASP A 169 -10.45 4.53 12.97
N ILE A 170 -10.19 3.96 14.14
CA ILE A 170 -11.22 3.68 15.13
C ILE A 170 -10.73 4.18 16.50
N VAL A 171 -11.54 5.00 17.14
CA VAL A 171 -11.28 5.62 18.44
C VAL A 171 -12.37 5.25 19.47
N ILE A 172 -12.17 5.62 20.73
CA ILE A 172 -13.24 5.65 21.71
C ILE A 172 -13.62 7.11 21.94
N THR A 173 -14.93 7.42 21.92
CA THR A 173 -15.42 8.76 22.15
C THR A 173 -16.37 8.82 23.34
N ASP A 174 -16.47 10.00 23.96
CA ASP A 174 -17.52 10.30 24.94
C ASP A 174 -18.87 10.58 24.24
N ALA A 175 -19.92 10.80 25.02
CA ALA A 175 -21.26 11.10 24.52
C ALA A 175 -21.34 12.39 23.68
N LYS A 176 -20.32 13.26 23.72
CA LYS A 176 -20.22 14.49 22.92
C LYS A 176 -19.37 14.30 21.66
N GLY A 177 -18.78 13.11 21.45
CA GLY A 177 -17.92 12.78 20.32
C GLY A 177 -16.45 13.16 20.51
N ASN A 178 -16.00 13.55 21.74
CA ASN A 178 -14.60 13.83 22.00
C ASN A 178 -13.82 12.53 22.21
N SER A 179 -12.64 12.40 21.62
CA SER A 179 -11.75 11.24 21.78
C SER A 179 -10.88 11.30 23.04
N TYR A 180 -10.89 12.40 23.78
CA TYR A 180 -10.08 12.64 24.99
C TYR A 180 -10.88 13.27 26.14
N LYS A 181 -10.35 13.15 27.37
CA LYS A 181 -11.03 13.54 28.63
C LYS A 181 -10.78 14.98 29.07
N THR A 182 -9.58 15.52 28.77
CA THR A 182 -9.05 16.77 29.32
C THR A 182 -8.74 17.76 28.20
N ASP A 183 -7.47 18.11 27.97
CA ASP A 183 -7.04 19.03 26.91
C ASP A 183 -6.33 18.31 25.74
N GLY A 184 -6.25 16.98 25.76
CA GLY A 184 -5.69 16.16 24.69
C GLY A 184 -4.19 16.32 24.48
N LYS A 185 -3.43 16.84 25.46
CA LYS A 185 -2.00 17.08 25.32
C LYS A 185 -1.13 15.87 25.63
N THR A 186 -1.66 14.91 26.36
CA THR A 186 -0.97 13.67 26.70
C THR A 186 -1.72 12.47 26.13
N ASN A 187 -1.00 11.35 25.89
CA ASN A 187 -1.65 10.14 25.38
C ASN A 187 -2.66 9.56 26.38
N GLU A 188 -2.43 9.74 27.69
CA GLU A 188 -3.28 9.29 28.78
C GLU A 188 -4.63 10.01 28.81
N ASP A 189 -4.74 11.16 28.15
CA ASP A 189 -6.02 11.88 27.98
C ASP A 189 -6.98 11.13 27.06
N TYR A 190 -6.47 10.38 26.09
CA TYR A 190 -7.27 9.71 25.07
C TYR A 190 -7.89 8.41 25.59
N TYR A 191 -9.18 8.24 25.34
CA TYR A 191 -9.94 7.06 25.83
C TYR A 191 -9.44 5.76 25.23
N ALA A 192 -8.94 5.75 23.99
CA ALA A 192 -8.41 4.57 23.32
C ALA A 192 -7.00 4.17 23.79
N PHE A 193 -6.22 5.12 24.34
CA PHE A 193 -4.84 4.83 24.75
C PHE A 193 -4.77 3.76 25.85
N GLY A 194 -3.95 2.73 25.61
CA GLY A 194 -3.77 1.62 26.55
C GLY A 194 -4.92 0.60 26.58
N LYS A 195 -5.94 0.72 25.72
CA LYS A 195 -6.99 -0.28 25.58
C LYS A 195 -6.50 -1.55 24.90
N GLU A 196 -7.03 -2.69 25.32
CA GLU A 196 -6.68 -4.00 24.75
C GLU A 196 -7.12 -4.13 23.30
N LEU A 197 -6.20 -4.59 22.45
CA LEU A 197 -6.46 -5.01 21.08
C LEU A 197 -6.31 -6.53 20.99
N ILE A 198 -7.32 -7.20 20.43
CA ILE A 198 -7.43 -8.64 20.37
C ILE A 198 -7.43 -9.17 18.94
N ALA A 199 -7.07 -10.42 18.76
CA ALA A 199 -7.09 -11.10 17.47
C ALA A 199 -8.53 -11.21 16.93
N PRO A 200 -8.84 -10.65 15.75
CA PRO A 200 -10.20 -10.74 15.20
C PRO A 200 -10.56 -12.12 14.67
N CYS A 201 -9.59 -13.02 14.49
CA CYS A 201 -9.78 -14.40 14.06
C CYS A 201 -8.59 -15.28 14.45
N ASP A 202 -8.71 -16.59 14.23
CA ASP A 202 -7.56 -17.50 14.25
C ASP A 202 -6.60 -17.15 13.09
N GLY A 203 -5.28 -17.27 13.34
CA GLY A 203 -4.29 -17.00 12.30
C GLY A 203 -2.85 -17.24 12.76
N GLU A 204 -1.92 -16.84 11.93
CA GLU A 204 -0.49 -16.83 12.21
C GLU A 204 0.02 -15.38 12.15
N VAL A 205 0.73 -14.96 13.17
CA VAL A 205 1.41 -13.66 13.19
C VAL A 205 2.62 -13.73 12.24
N VAL A 206 2.61 -12.93 11.18
CA VAL A 206 3.67 -12.94 10.16
C VAL A 206 4.60 -11.74 10.25
N LEU A 207 4.16 -10.67 10.92
CA LEU A 207 5.01 -9.50 11.17
C LEU A 207 4.68 -8.90 12.52
N VAL A 208 5.73 -8.52 13.26
CA VAL A 208 5.66 -7.71 14.48
C VAL A 208 6.69 -6.60 14.41
N VAL A 209 6.23 -5.36 14.48
CA VAL A 209 7.06 -4.18 14.73
C VAL A 209 6.70 -3.68 16.11
N ASP A 210 7.66 -3.64 17.03
CA ASP A 210 7.50 -3.06 18.37
C ASP A 210 8.74 -2.27 18.74
N GLY A 211 8.61 -1.30 19.66
CA GLY A 211 9.73 -0.45 20.06
C GLY A 211 9.70 0.97 19.50
N VAL A 212 8.79 1.29 18.58
CA VAL A 212 8.52 2.69 18.18
C VAL A 212 7.86 3.40 19.36
N LYS A 213 8.42 4.55 19.78
CA LYS A 213 7.86 5.33 20.89
C LYS A 213 6.53 5.98 20.50
N ASP A 214 5.62 6.09 21.47
CA ASP A 214 4.40 6.85 21.27
C ASP A 214 4.72 8.33 20.99
N ASN A 215 3.99 8.89 20.05
CA ASN A 215 4.08 10.30 19.69
C ASN A 215 3.53 11.20 20.83
N ILE A 216 3.94 12.45 20.83
CA ILE A 216 3.19 13.49 21.53
C ILE A 216 1.94 13.77 20.67
N PRO A 217 0.72 13.83 21.25
CA PRO A 217 -0.49 14.11 20.48
C PRO A 217 -0.33 15.33 19.56
N GLY A 218 -0.76 15.19 18.31
CA GLY A 218 -0.59 16.19 17.26
C GLY A 218 0.77 16.15 16.52
N GLN A 219 1.76 15.37 16.98
CA GLN A 219 3.07 15.24 16.32
C GLN A 219 3.22 13.82 15.75
N MET A 220 3.20 13.69 14.44
CA MET A 220 3.24 12.39 13.75
C MET A 220 4.68 12.00 13.37
N ASN A 221 4.99 10.71 13.44
CA ASN A 221 6.22 10.14 12.89
C ASN A 221 5.95 9.57 11.49
N THR A 222 6.17 10.38 10.47
CA THR A 222 5.90 10.03 9.07
C THR A 222 6.92 9.07 8.45
N PHE A 223 8.08 8.85 9.10
CA PHE A 223 9.10 7.90 8.63
C PHE A 223 8.74 6.45 8.90
N ASN A 224 7.94 6.19 9.92
CA ASN A 224 7.45 4.86 10.25
C ASN A 224 5.92 4.86 10.28
N VAL A 225 5.32 4.83 9.09
CA VAL A 225 3.88 5.07 8.91
C VAL A 225 3.00 4.19 9.80
N GLY A 226 3.23 2.87 9.85
CA GLY A 226 2.44 1.96 10.68
C GLY A 226 2.72 2.05 12.18
N GLY A 227 3.88 2.62 12.58
CA GLY A 227 4.32 2.55 13.97
C GLY A 227 4.49 1.10 14.43
N ASN A 228 4.14 0.82 15.66
CA ASN A 228 4.10 -0.54 16.16
C ASN A 228 2.93 -1.30 15.52
N THR A 229 3.22 -2.42 14.90
CA THR A 229 2.32 -3.10 13.96
C THR A 229 2.31 -4.61 14.19
N VAL A 230 1.14 -5.22 14.07
CA VAL A 230 0.97 -6.68 13.99
C VAL A 230 0.26 -7.02 12.68
N ILE A 231 0.82 -7.98 11.92
CA ILE A 231 0.15 -8.56 10.75
C ILE A 231 -0.19 -10.02 11.03
N ILE A 232 -1.47 -10.36 10.81
CA ILE A 232 -2.01 -11.71 10.99
C ILE A 232 -2.38 -12.28 9.62
N LYS A 233 -1.81 -13.43 9.27
CA LYS A 233 -2.19 -14.20 8.09
C LYS A 233 -3.26 -15.21 8.44
N THR A 234 -4.38 -15.17 7.75
CA THR A 234 -5.48 -16.12 7.92
C THR A 234 -5.25 -17.39 7.10
N ALA A 235 -6.02 -18.45 7.40
CA ALA A 235 -6.04 -19.67 6.59
C ALA A 235 -6.47 -19.41 5.12
N ASN A 236 -7.24 -18.36 4.87
CA ASN A 236 -7.70 -17.94 3.54
C ASN A 236 -6.68 -17.02 2.83
N LYS A 237 -5.46 -16.88 3.38
CA LYS A 237 -4.39 -16.02 2.84
C LYS A 237 -4.79 -14.54 2.74
N GLU A 238 -5.58 -14.07 3.67
CA GLU A 238 -5.87 -12.67 3.92
C GLU A 238 -4.91 -12.17 5.00
N PHE A 239 -4.44 -10.93 4.88
CA PHE A 239 -3.48 -10.35 5.81
C PHE A 239 -4.17 -9.20 6.55
N LEU A 240 -4.40 -9.39 7.83
CA LEU A 240 -5.01 -8.40 8.72
C LEU A 240 -3.90 -7.55 9.33
N VAL A 241 -3.96 -6.26 9.11
CA VAL A 241 -2.96 -5.30 9.58
C VAL A 241 -3.58 -4.45 10.69
N LEU A 242 -2.95 -4.49 11.86
CA LEU A 242 -3.28 -3.66 13.03
C LEU A 242 -2.08 -2.77 13.31
N CYS A 243 -2.27 -1.45 13.37
CA CYS A 243 -1.20 -0.47 13.54
C CYS A 243 -1.39 0.38 14.78
N HIS A 244 -0.34 1.18 15.08
CA HIS A 244 -0.28 2.19 16.13
C HIS A 244 -0.37 1.61 17.56
N PHE A 245 0.10 0.35 17.76
CA PHE A 245 0.19 -0.19 19.13
C PHE A 245 1.06 0.69 20.01
N LYS A 246 0.72 0.70 21.30
CA LYS A 246 1.49 1.38 22.34
C LYS A 246 2.91 0.81 22.41
N HIS A 247 3.88 1.66 22.66
CA HIS A 247 5.29 1.30 22.82
C HIS A 247 5.48 0.13 23.77
N GLN A 248 6.18 -0.92 23.31
CA GLN A 248 6.51 -2.14 24.07
C GLN A 248 5.30 -2.87 24.68
N SER A 249 4.14 -2.81 24.01
CA SER A 249 2.91 -3.42 24.53
C SER A 249 2.52 -4.71 23.81
N ILE A 250 3.11 -5.04 22.67
CA ILE A 250 2.75 -6.22 21.88
C ILE A 250 3.09 -7.49 22.65
N LYS A 251 2.15 -8.44 22.67
CA LYS A 251 2.23 -9.69 23.45
C LYS A 251 2.47 -10.93 22.60
N VAL A 252 2.45 -10.78 21.29
CA VAL A 252 2.65 -11.86 20.33
C VAL A 252 3.98 -11.70 19.59
N LYS A 253 4.43 -12.76 18.92
CA LYS A 253 5.68 -12.76 18.13
C LYS A 253 5.45 -13.38 16.75
N GLU A 254 6.32 -13.08 15.83
CA GLU A 254 6.31 -13.67 14.49
C GLU A 254 6.40 -15.20 14.55
N GLY A 255 5.62 -15.87 13.68
CA GLY A 255 5.46 -17.32 13.65
C GLY A 255 4.48 -17.87 14.68
N GLN A 256 3.95 -17.04 15.60
CA GLN A 256 2.97 -17.50 16.60
C GLN A 256 1.61 -17.76 15.95
N LYS A 257 1.03 -18.93 16.21
CA LYS A 257 -0.38 -19.20 15.92
C LYS A 257 -1.23 -18.66 17.04
N ILE A 258 -2.20 -17.85 16.70
CA ILE A 258 -3.09 -17.18 17.65
C ILE A 258 -4.53 -17.61 17.44
N LYS A 259 -5.32 -17.45 18.49
CA LYS A 259 -6.76 -17.72 18.50
C LYS A 259 -7.56 -16.43 18.51
N GLN A 260 -8.75 -16.47 17.91
CA GLN A 260 -9.72 -15.38 17.98
C GLN A 260 -9.93 -14.95 19.45
N GLY A 261 -9.87 -13.65 19.72
CA GLY A 261 -9.99 -13.08 21.06
C GLY A 261 -8.69 -13.06 21.89
N GLU A 262 -7.58 -13.62 21.38
CA GLU A 262 -6.28 -13.57 22.06
C GLU A 262 -5.74 -12.13 22.09
N LEU A 263 -5.15 -11.72 23.21
CA LEU A 263 -4.59 -10.38 23.39
C LEU A 263 -3.36 -10.19 22.48
N LEU A 264 -3.40 -9.19 21.62
CA LEU A 264 -2.29 -8.82 20.75
C LEU A 264 -1.37 -7.76 21.38
N GLY A 265 -1.95 -6.80 22.09
CA GLY A 265 -1.25 -5.67 22.70
C GLY A 265 -2.21 -4.58 23.09
N LEU A 266 -1.69 -3.36 23.27
CA LEU A 266 -2.48 -2.20 23.69
C LEU A 266 -2.51 -1.14 22.59
N CYS A 267 -3.63 -0.45 22.43
CA CYS A 267 -3.77 0.69 21.55
C CYS A 267 -2.84 1.83 22.00
N GLY A 268 -2.13 2.43 21.08
CA GLY A 268 -1.19 3.52 21.32
C GLY A 268 -1.31 4.65 20.29
N ASN A 269 -0.22 5.43 20.18
CA ASN A 269 -0.12 6.59 19.29
C ASN A 269 1.24 6.60 18.58
N THR A 270 1.63 5.49 17.95
CA THR A 270 2.94 5.34 17.31
C THR A 270 2.85 5.50 15.80
N GLY A 271 3.92 5.98 15.15
CA GLY A 271 3.96 6.11 13.69
C GLY A 271 3.24 7.35 13.16
N ASN A 272 2.61 7.26 11.98
CA ASN A 272 1.87 8.37 11.37
C ASN A 272 0.48 8.53 12.00
N SER A 273 0.45 8.79 13.29
CA SER A 273 -0.71 8.88 14.15
C SER A 273 -0.67 10.17 14.96
N SER A 274 -1.73 10.97 14.93
CA SER A 274 -1.85 12.23 15.66
C SER A 274 -2.48 12.07 17.04
N GLU A 275 -3.23 10.98 17.26
CA GLU A 275 -3.89 10.62 18.50
C GLU A 275 -4.01 9.10 18.64
N ALA A 276 -4.27 8.64 19.86
CA ALA A 276 -4.41 7.21 20.11
C ALA A 276 -5.65 6.63 19.40
N HIS A 277 -5.42 5.73 18.44
CA HIS A 277 -6.44 5.05 17.69
C HIS A 277 -5.98 3.68 17.21
N LEU A 278 -6.91 2.82 16.82
CA LEU A 278 -6.62 1.62 16.07
C LEU A 278 -6.77 1.90 14.58
N HIS A 279 -5.69 1.77 13.82
CA HIS A 279 -5.77 1.62 12.37
C HIS A 279 -5.87 0.13 12.03
N PHE A 280 -6.91 -0.25 11.30
CA PHE A 280 -7.18 -1.63 10.89
C PHE A 280 -7.50 -1.72 9.41
N HIS A 281 -6.83 -2.62 8.69
CA HIS A 281 -7.24 -2.99 7.34
C HIS A 281 -6.91 -4.45 7.02
N ILE A 282 -7.47 -4.93 5.92
CA ILE A 282 -7.14 -6.22 5.32
C ILE A 282 -6.49 -5.97 3.97
N GLN A 283 -5.44 -6.73 3.67
CA GLN A 283 -4.76 -6.69 2.38
C GLN A 283 -4.55 -8.11 1.81
N ASN A 284 -4.33 -8.18 0.51
CA ASN A 284 -4.29 -9.43 -0.26
C ASN A 284 -2.96 -10.18 -0.20
N ILE A 285 -1.88 -9.53 0.20
CA ILE A 285 -0.53 -10.11 0.39
C ILE A 285 0.14 -9.48 1.60
N GLU A 286 1.27 -10.05 2.04
CA GLU A 286 1.99 -9.60 3.24
C GLU A 286 2.70 -8.26 3.06
N ASP A 287 3.27 -8.00 1.88
CA ASP A 287 4.06 -6.78 1.60
C ASP A 287 3.18 -5.53 1.57
N LEU A 288 3.33 -4.67 2.56
CA LEU A 288 2.60 -3.40 2.73
C LEU A 288 2.76 -2.43 1.55
N ASN A 289 3.89 -2.50 0.82
CA ASN A 289 4.20 -1.57 -0.27
C ASN A 289 3.51 -1.92 -1.59
N THR A 290 3.19 -3.21 -1.79
CA THR A 290 2.64 -3.70 -3.05
C THR A 290 1.25 -4.31 -2.92
N ALA A 291 0.74 -4.41 -1.69
CA ALA A 291 -0.58 -4.96 -1.40
C ALA A 291 -1.73 -4.12 -1.98
N THR A 292 -2.87 -4.78 -2.09
CA THR A 292 -4.16 -4.14 -2.37
C THR A 292 -5.11 -4.38 -1.21
N GLY A 293 -5.73 -3.31 -0.71
CA GLY A 293 -6.69 -3.35 0.37
C GLY A 293 -7.95 -4.13 0.00
N VAL A 294 -8.43 -4.93 0.92
CA VAL A 294 -9.59 -5.82 0.80
C VAL A 294 -10.73 -5.24 1.64
N LYS A 295 -11.97 -5.24 1.11
CA LYS A 295 -13.13 -4.80 1.92
C LYS A 295 -13.29 -5.69 3.13
N CYS A 296 -13.42 -5.05 4.30
CA CYS A 296 -13.55 -5.74 5.57
C CYS A 296 -15.00 -5.76 6.04
N TYR A 297 -15.48 -6.95 6.38
CA TYR A 297 -16.78 -7.18 7.02
C TYR A 297 -16.57 -7.98 8.29
N PHE A 298 -17.07 -7.47 9.39
CA PHE A 298 -17.13 -8.18 10.67
C PHE A 298 -18.42 -8.97 10.78
N GLU A 299 -18.43 -10.08 11.54
CA GLU A 299 -19.67 -10.75 11.91
C GLU A 299 -20.51 -9.81 12.79
N LYS A 300 -21.84 -9.87 12.65
CA LYS A 300 -22.73 -9.17 13.57
C LYS A 300 -22.52 -9.77 14.97
N LEU A 301 -22.21 -8.91 15.91
CA LEU A 301 -22.23 -9.21 17.34
C LEU A 301 -23.67 -9.45 17.79
#